data_69da9751b8fb6fd69a45f939b1b4513d
#
_entry.id   69da9751b8fb6fd69a45f939b1b4513d
#
_cell.length_a   1.000
_cell.length_b   1.000
_cell.length_c   1.000
_cell.angle_alpha   90.00
_cell.angle_beta   90.00
_cell.angle_gamma   90.00
#
_symmetry.space_group_name_H-M   'P 1'
#
loop_
_entity.id
_entity.type
_entity.pdbx_description
1 polymer ?
#
loop_
_entity_poly.entity_id
_entity_poly.type
_entity_poly.pdbx_seq_one_letter_code
_entity_poly.pdbx_strand_id
1 'polypeptide(L)'
;GGALFAFVLLPFLGLTYTPVLIGSLNLLVASLVLWHFSNHLIRPRILNIQFAVLLIISVLAFSVAKPIVLYGEQHKYKDKIIYQEQTRYQKIVVTQWKDNFWLFINGSTQFSTYDEERYHEPLVHPVMSLLKEHKDILLLGAGDGLAAREILKYSDVESLTLVDLDPAITRLARQHKMFLR
;
A
#
# COMPACT_ATOMS: atom_id res chain seq x y z
N GLY A 1 -19.51 10.31 10.32
CA GLY A 1 -19.04 9.16 9.52
C GLY A 1 -17.59 9.28 9.06
N GLY A 2 -17.20 10.38 8.36
CA GLY A 2 -15.87 10.50 7.74
C GLY A 2 -14.70 10.48 8.74
N ALA A 3 -14.81 11.18 9.85
CA ALA A 3 -13.77 11.20 10.87
C ALA A 3 -13.52 9.79 11.49
N LEU A 4 -14.59 9.06 11.80
CA LEU A 4 -14.48 7.69 12.30
C LEU A 4 -13.80 6.78 11.27
N PHE A 5 -14.16 6.92 10.00
CA PHE A 5 -13.52 6.17 8.92
C PHE A 5 -12.02 6.48 8.84
N ALA A 6 -11.65 7.76 8.75
CA ALA A 6 -10.27 8.17 8.52
C ALA A 6 -9.34 7.88 9.72
N PHE A 7 -9.80 8.12 10.95
CA PHE A 7 -8.95 8.05 12.13
C PHE A 7 -9.03 6.72 12.90
N VAL A 8 -10.08 5.94 12.69
CA VAL A 8 -10.27 4.67 13.40
C VAL A 8 -10.31 3.48 12.44
N LEU A 9 -11.28 3.45 11.52
CA LEU A 9 -11.50 2.25 10.71
C LEU A 9 -10.33 2.00 9.75
N LEU A 10 -9.88 3.02 9.04
CA LEU A 10 -8.82 2.88 8.06
C LEU A 10 -7.46 2.47 8.68
N PRO A 11 -6.97 3.06 9.78
CA PRO A 11 -5.71 2.66 10.40
C PRO A 11 -5.71 1.26 11.00
N PHE A 12 -6.83 0.80 11.57
CA PHE A 12 -6.90 -0.49 12.25
C PHE A 12 -7.36 -1.66 11.38
N LEU A 13 -8.28 -1.42 10.44
CA LEU A 13 -8.89 -2.45 9.60
C LEU A 13 -8.46 -2.40 8.14
N GLY A 14 -7.87 -1.27 7.72
CA GLY A 14 -7.50 -1.03 6.34
C GLY A 14 -8.71 -1.00 5.39
N LEU A 15 -8.42 -0.89 4.10
CA LEU A 15 -9.45 -0.87 3.05
C LEU A 15 -10.14 -2.22 2.84
N THR A 16 -9.51 -3.32 3.26
CA THR A 16 -10.02 -4.68 3.04
C THR A 16 -11.20 -5.01 3.97
N TYR A 17 -11.06 -4.74 5.26
CA TYR A 17 -12.05 -5.16 6.26
C TYR A 17 -13.05 -4.08 6.64
N THR A 18 -12.75 -2.80 6.40
CA THR A 18 -13.66 -1.70 6.71
C THR A 18 -15.02 -1.83 6.04
N PRO A 19 -15.15 -2.16 4.73
CA PRO A 19 -16.46 -2.36 4.11
C PRO A 19 -17.26 -3.51 4.73
N VAL A 20 -16.57 -4.61 5.09
CA VAL A 20 -17.22 -5.78 5.71
C VAL A 20 -17.74 -5.42 7.09
N LEU A 21 -16.98 -4.67 7.89
CA LEU A 21 -17.43 -4.20 9.20
C LEU A 21 -18.66 -3.27 9.08
N ILE A 22 -18.63 -2.31 8.15
CA ILE A 22 -19.77 -1.39 7.94
C ILE A 22 -21.00 -2.17 7.48
N GLY A 23 -20.83 -3.13 6.57
CA GLY A 23 -21.90 -4.02 6.14
C GLY A 23 -22.48 -4.84 7.29
N SER A 24 -21.64 -5.40 8.15
CA SER A 24 -22.06 -6.16 9.35
C SER A 24 -22.81 -5.29 10.35
N LEU A 25 -22.38 -4.03 10.54
CA LEU A 25 -23.09 -3.08 11.40
C LEU A 25 -24.51 -2.77 10.86
N ASN A 26 -24.64 -2.56 9.54
CA ASN A 26 -25.93 -2.38 8.91
C ASN A 26 -26.85 -3.60 9.08
N LEU A 27 -26.31 -4.82 8.97
CA LEU A 27 -27.05 -6.05 9.24
C LEU A 27 -27.50 -6.14 10.71
N LEU A 28 -26.66 -5.71 11.65
CA LEU A 28 -27.01 -5.66 13.07
C LEU A 28 -28.19 -4.70 13.30
N VAL A 29 -28.14 -3.49 12.75
CA VAL A 29 -29.24 -2.53 12.84
C VAL A 29 -30.51 -3.10 12.21
N ALA A 30 -30.40 -3.70 11.03
CA ALA A 30 -31.54 -4.35 10.37
C ALA A 30 -32.15 -5.47 11.24
N SER A 31 -31.31 -6.26 11.95
CA SER A 31 -31.81 -7.32 12.86
C SER A 31 -32.58 -6.75 14.05
N LEU A 32 -32.09 -5.66 14.64
CA LEU A 32 -32.77 -4.99 15.74
C LEU A 32 -34.12 -4.44 15.31
N VAL A 33 -34.22 -3.84 14.13
CA VAL A 33 -35.46 -3.35 13.55
C VAL A 33 -36.42 -4.51 13.28
N LEU A 34 -35.97 -5.59 12.65
CA LEU A 34 -36.77 -6.77 12.40
C LEU A 34 -37.30 -7.39 13.68
N TRP A 35 -36.45 -7.49 14.71
CA TRP A 35 -36.85 -8.01 16.01
C TRP A 35 -37.94 -7.13 16.68
N HIS A 36 -37.73 -5.81 16.71
CA HIS A 36 -38.66 -4.85 17.33
C HIS A 36 -40.02 -4.83 16.64
N PHE A 37 -40.04 -4.89 15.30
CA PHE A 37 -41.27 -4.82 14.49
C PHE A 37 -41.82 -6.19 14.06
N SER A 38 -41.28 -7.30 14.56
CA SER A 38 -41.62 -8.66 14.13
C SER A 38 -43.11 -8.94 14.14
N ASN A 39 -43.86 -8.40 15.12
CA ASN A 39 -45.33 -8.58 15.29
C ASN A 39 -46.15 -7.81 14.25
N HIS A 40 -45.55 -6.84 13.53
CA HIS A 40 -46.22 -6.00 12.54
C HIS A 40 -45.90 -6.42 11.10
N LEU A 41 -45.03 -7.42 10.91
CA LEU A 41 -44.58 -7.85 9.59
C LEU A 41 -45.53 -8.87 8.95
N ILE A 42 -45.84 -8.69 7.67
CA ILE A 42 -46.72 -9.54 6.88
C ILE A 42 -46.12 -10.94 6.69
N ARG A 43 -44.78 -11.06 6.54
CA ARG A 43 -44.08 -12.32 6.28
C ARG A 43 -42.80 -12.45 7.10
N PRO A 44 -42.87 -12.56 8.44
CA PRO A 44 -41.67 -12.54 9.30
C PRO A 44 -40.73 -13.72 9.03
N ARG A 45 -41.23 -14.90 8.65
CA ARG A 45 -40.37 -16.06 8.34
C ARG A 45 -39.47 -15.84 7.13
N ILE A 46 -39.99 -15.24 6.05
CA ILE A 46 -39.20 -14.97 4.84
C ILE A 46 -38.10 -13.96 5.16
N LEU A 47 -38.43 -12.90 5.89
CA LEU A 47 -37.45 -11.87 6.29
C LEU A 47 -36.35 -12.45 7.19
N ASN A 48 -36.71 -13.32 8.14
CA ASN A 48 -35.71 -13.97 8.99
C ASN A 48 -34.78 -14.91 8.21
N ILE A 49 -35.29 -15.62 7.21
CA ILE A 49 -34.47 -16.46 6.32
C ILE A 49 -33.53 -15.58 5.50
N GLN A 50 -34.00 -14.50 4.88
CA GLN A 50 -33.19 -13.57 4.13
C GLN A 50 -32.09 -12.96 5.01
N PHE A 51 -32.43 -12.57 6.24
CA PHE A 51 -31.47 -12.05 7.20
C PHE A 51 -30.41 -13.09 7.57
N ALA A 52 -30.81 -14.34 7.86
CA ALA A 52 -29.84 -15.41 8.15
C ALA A 52 -28.91 -15.68 6.99
N VAL A 53 -29.40 -15.67 5.74
CA VAL A 53 -28.59 -15.82 4.53
C VAL A 53 -27.59 -14.66 4.41
N LEU A 54 -28.01 -13.42 4.62
CA LEU A 54 -27.13 -12.25 4.58
C LEU A 54 -26.06 -12.29 5.67
N LEU A 55 -26.41 -12.76 6.86
CA LEU A 55 -25.46 -12.94 7.96
C LEU A 55 -24.39 -13.98 7.58
N ILE A 56 -24.80 -15.13 7.04
CA ILE A 56 -23.87 -16.16 6.57
C ILE A 56 -22.95 -15.59 5.47
N ILE A 57 -23.50 -14.87 4.50
CA ILE A 57 -22.72 -14.21 3.43
C ILE A 57 -21.72 -13.22 4.04
N SER A 58 -22.10 -12.44 5.05
CA SER A 58 -21.21 -11.48 5.73
C SER A 58 -20.05 -12.17 6.43
N VAL A 59 -20.31 -13.27 7.12
CA VAL A 59 -19.25 -14.08 7.78
C VAL A 59 -18.30 -14.71 6.76
N LEU A 60 -18.85 -15.27 5.67
CA LEU A 60 -18.05 -15.80 4.57
C LEU A 60 -17.22 -14.70 3.90
N ALA A 61 -17.80 -13.53 3.64
CA ALA A 61 -17.10 -12.38 3.06
C ALA A 61 -15.91 -11.95 3.92
N PHE A 62 -16.05 -11.96 5.25
CA PHE A 62 -14.92 -11.66 6.14
C PHE A 62 -13.78 -12.66 5.98
N SER A 63 -14.10 -13.96 5.86
CA SER A 63 -13.10 -15.04 5.71
C SER A 63 -12.35 -14.98 4.38
N VAL A 64 -13.03 -14.58 3.29
CA VAL A 64 -12.46 -14.56 1.94
C VAL A 64 -12.01 -13.17 1.46
N ALA A 65 -12.25 -12.12 2.26
CA ALA A 65 -11.93 -10.74 1.87
C ALA A 65 -10.45 -10.56 1.49
N LYS A 66 -9.54 -11.05 2.34
CA LYS A 66 -8.09 -10.92 2.10
C LYS A 66 -7.62 -11.69 0.86
N PRO A 67 -7.96 -12.97 0.65
CA PRO A 67 -7.64 -13.69 -0.58
C PRO A 67 -8.16 -13.00 -1.84
N ILE A 68 -9.40 -12.52 -1.84
CA ILE A 68 -9.99 -11.83 -3.00
C ILE A 68 -9.24 -10.54 -3.31
N VAL A 69 -8.93 -9.74 -2.29
CA VAL A 69 -8.16 -8.51 -2.49
C VAL A 69 -6.76 -8.81 -3.03
N LEU A 70 -6.06 -9.81 -2.48
CA LEU A 70 -4.73 -10.20 -2.96
C LEU A 70 -4.78 -10.72 -4.39
N TYR A 71 -5.80 -11.50 -4.75
CA TYR A 71 -6.01 -11.96 -6.11
C TYR A 71 -6.26 -10.79 -7.07
N GLY A 72 -7.14 -9.86 -6.71
CA GLY A 72 -7.42 -8.65 -7.49
C GLY A 72 -6.18 -7.73 -7.62
N GLU A 73 -5.36 -7.65 -6.58
CA GLU A 73 -4.11 -6.89 -6.63
C GLU A 73 -3.10 -7.53 -7.58
N GLN A 74 -2.92 -8.85 -7.53
CA GLN A 74 -2.01 -9.54 -8.44
C GLN A 74 -2.36 -9.31 -9.92
N HIS A 75 -3.64 -9.17 -10.25
CA HIS A 75 -4.08 -8.93 -11.63
C HIS A 75 -3.78 -7.51 -12.14
N LYS A 76 -3.43 -6.58 -11.26
CA LYS A 76 -3.00 -5.24 -11.66
C LYS A 76 -1.54 -5.20 -12.14
N TYR A 77 -0.76 -6.23 -11.80
CA TYR A 77 0.66 -6.30 -12.14
C TYR A 77 0.92 -7.51 -13.04
N LYS A 78 1.77 -7.31 -14.04
CA LYS A 78 2.15 -8.37 -14.99
C LYS A 78 2.93 -9.48 -14.29
N ASP A 79 3.81 -9.11 -13.37
CA ASP A 79 4.74 -10.00 -12.72
C ASP A 79 4.29 -10.32 -11.29
N LYS A 80 4.84 -11.40 -10.71
CA LYS A 80 4.46 -11.86 -9.38
C LYS A 80 4.79 -10.81 -8.32
N ILE A 81 3.79 -10.44 -7.52
CA ILE A 81 4.00 -9.62 -6.32
C ILE A 81 4.76 -10.45 -5.28
N ILE A 82 5.92 -9.95 -4.84
CA ILE A 82 6.75 -10.55 -3.80
C ILE A 82 6.75 -9.76 -2.49
N TYR A 83 6.41 -8.48 -2.58
CA TYR A 83 6.25 -7.61 -1.41
C TYR A 83 5.11 -6.63 -1.65
N GLN A 84 4.32 -6.38 -0.61
CA GLN A 84 3.25 -5.39 -0.62
C GLN A 84 3.04 -4.84 0.77
N GLU A 85 3.04 -3.51 0.89
CA GLU A 85 2.73 -2.80 2.13
C GLU A 85 1.87 -1.57 1.82
N GLN A 86 0.79 -1.39 2.58
CA GLN A 86 0.00 -0.16 2.59
C GLN A 86 0.38 0.64 3.83
N THR A 87 1.07 1.75 3.63
CA THR A 87 1.37 2.70 4.70
C THR A 87 0.29 3.78 4.79
N ARG A 88 0.44 4.70 5.72
CA ARG A 88 -0.42 5.90 5.77
C ARG A 88 -0.15 6.89 4.64
N TYR A 89 0.99 6.76 3.97
CA TYR A 89 1.43 7.69 2.94
C TYR A 89 1.21 7.14 1.53
N GLN A 90 1.48 5.85 1.34
CA GLN A 90 1.51 5.26 0.01
C GLN A 90 1.33 3.74 0.05
N LYS A 91 1.01 3.18 -1.10
CA LYS A 91 1.03 1.74 -1.33
C LYS A 91 2.33 1.37 -2.05
N ILE A 92 3.12 0.53 -1.41
CA ILE A 92 4.38 0.01 -1.93
C ILE A 92 4.15 -1.40 -2.44
N VAL A 93 4.55 -1.68 -3.67
CA VAL A 93 4.49 -3.02 -4.26
C VAL A 93 5.80 -3.31 -4.95
N VAL A 94 6.37 -4.50 -4.69
CA VAL A 94 7.51 -5.02 -5.44
C VAL A 94 7.07 -6.27 -6.18
N THR A 95 7.30 -6.29 -7.47
CA THR A 95 7.10 -7.47 -8.31
C THR A 95 8.43 -8.04 -8.76
N GLN A 96 8.43 -9.32 -9.11
CA GLN A 96 9.62 -10.02 -9.60
C GLN A 96 9.30 -10.84 -10.84
N TRP A 97 10.17 -10.71 -11.86
CA TRP A 97 10.24 -11.59 -13.00
C TRP A 97 11.69 -12.03 -13.23
N LYS A 98 11.94 -13.31 -13.10
CA LYS A 98 13.31 -13.89 -13.07
C LYS A 98 14.16 -13.21 -12.00
N ASP A 99 15.29 -12.62 -12.38
CA ASP A 99 16.21 -11.92 -11.47
C ASP A 99 15.94 -10.41 -11.36
N ASN A 100 14.95 -9.89 -12.09
CA ASN A 100 14.62 -8.47 -12.09
C ASN A 100 13.44 -8.17 -11.19
N PHE A 101 13.48 -6.96 -10.59
CA PHE A 101 12.48 -6.45 -9.68
C PHE A 101 11.94 -5.11 -10.20
N TRP A 102 10.68 -4.85 -9.93
CA TRP A 102 10.01 -3.57 -10.21
C TRP A 102 9.43 -3.03 -8.92
N LEU A 103 9.75 -1.78 -8.61
CA LEU A 103 9.13 -1.03 -7.52
C LEU A 103 7.97 -0.20 -8.07
N PHE A 104 6.82 -0.32 -7.43
CA PHE A 104 5.64 0.48 -7.70
C PHE A 104 5.23 1.24 -6.45
N ILE A 105 4.91 2.53 -6.61
CA ILE A 105 4.32 3.36 -5.58
C ILE A 105 2.98 3.86 -6.07
N ASN A 106 1.91 3.58 -5.33
CA ASN A 106 0.52 3.89 -5.69
C ASN A 106 0.12 3.39 -7.09
N GLY A 107 0.68 2.24 -7.51
CA GLY A 107 0.43 1.63 -8.81
C GLY A 107 1.29 2.16 -9.95
N SER A 108 2.06 3.23 -9.75
CA SER A 108 3.00 3.78 -10.74
C SER A 108 4.39 3.17 -10.58
N THR A 109 4.99 2.72 -11.68
CA THR A 109 6.37 2.22 -11.68
C THR A 109 7.32 3.35 -11.31
N GLN A 110 8.18 3.11 -10.32
CA GLN A 110 9.26 4.03 -9.94
C GLN A 110 10.53 3.69 -10.70
N PHE A 111 10.98 2.48 -10.59
CA PHE A 111 12.13 1.97 -11.33
C PHE A 111 12.08 0.43 -11.41
N SER A 112 12.95 -0.13 -12.23
CA SER A 112 13.24 -1.56 -12.25
C SER A 112 14.74 -1.80 -12.10
N THR A 113 15.14 -2.96 -11.59
CA THR A 113 16.56 -3.34 -11.53
C THR A 113 17.14 -3.67 -12.90
N TYR A 114 16.29 -3.72 -13.94
CA TYR A 114 16.72 -3.95 -15.32
C TYR A 114 17.33 -2.71 -15.96
N ASP A 115 16.85 -1.52 -15.63
CA ASP A 115 17.22 -0.25 -16.24
C ASP A 115 17.27 0.90 -15.22
N GLU A 116 17.64 0.60 -14.00
CA GLU A 116 17.67 1.51 -12.86
C GLU A 116 18.53 2.74 -13.10
N GLU A 117 19.64 2.57 -13.82
CA GLU A 117 20.55 3.65 -14.18
C GLU A 117 19.84 4.76 -14.97
N ARG A 118 18.88 4.41 -15.83
CA ARG A 118 18.08 5.38 -16.61
C ARG A 118 17.24 6.32 -15.76
N TYR A 119 17.00 5.96 -14.51
CA TYR A 119 16.28 6.81 -13.58
C TYR A 119 17.22 7.61 -12.68
N HIS A 120 18.16 6.95 -12.00
CA HIS A 120 18.96 7.58 -10.96
C HIS A 120 20.15 8.39 -11.51
N GLU A 121 20.80 7.96 -12.58
CA GLU A 121 21.89 8.72 -13.18
C GLU A 121 21.41 10.07 -13.74
N PRO A 122 20.33 10.15 -14.56
CA PRO A 122 19.81 11.44 -15.02
C PRO A 122 19.25 12.32 -13.92
N LEU A 123 18.81 11.75 -12.81
CA LEU A 123 18.33 12.50 -11.65
C LEU A 123 19.47 13.22 -10.94
N VAL A 124 20.64 12.59 -10.83
CA VAL A 124 21.74 13.06 -9.99
C VAL A 124 22.80 13.80 -10.81
N HIS A 125 23.37 13.17 -11.82
CA HIS A 125 24.60 13.66 -12.48
C HIS A 125 24.44 15.01 -13.19
N PRO A 126 23.32 15.36 -13.85
CA PRO A 126 23.18 16.66 -14.48
C PRO A 126 23.26 17.82 -13.47
N VAL A 127 22.63 17.67 -12.31
CA VAL A 127 22.66 18.68 -11.24
C VAL A 127 24.05 18.75 -10.63
N MET A 128 24.65 17.62 -10.30
CA MET A 128 25.99 17.55 -9.73
C MET A 128 27.05 18.17 -10.67
N SER A 129 26.92 17.96 -11.98
CA SER A 129 27.88 18.49 -12.98
C SER A 129 27.83 20.02 -13.15
N LEU A 130 26.75 20.67 -12.69
CA LEU A 130 26.64 22.14 -12.73
C LEU A 130 27.35 22.82 -11.55
N LEU A 131 27.67 22.09 -10.51
CA LEU A 131 28.29 22.60 -9.29
C LEU A 131 29.81 22.42 -9.38
N LYS A 132 30.56 23.37 -8.78
CA LYS A 132 32.03 23.26 -8.66
C LYS A 132 32.47 22.47 -7.44
N GLU A 133 31.64 22.44 -6.40
CA GLU A 133 31.87 21.76 -5.12
C GLU A 133 30.56 21.12 -4.65
N HIS A 134 30.64 19.94 -4.04
CA HIS A 134 29.47 19.11 -3.63
C HIS A 134 29.48 18.84 -2.12
N LYS A 135 29.95 19.75 -1.28
CA LYS A 135 30.23 19.48 0.13
C LYS A 135 29.02 19.01 0.91
N ASP A 136 27.93 19.82 0.85
CA ASP A 136 26.72 19.58 1.64
C ASP A 136 25.52 19.38 0.73
N ILE A 137 24.92 18.19 0.75
CA ILE A 137 23.82 17.84 -0.11
C ILE A 137 22.59 17.49 0.72
N LEU A 138 21.47 18.08 0.35
CA LEU A 138 20.14 17.70 0.86
C LEU A 138 19.39 16.94 -0.25
N LEU A 139 19.03 15.69 0.03
CA LEU A 139 18.22 14.83 -0.83
C LEU A 139 16.81 14.69 -0.23
N LEU A 140 15.80 15.21 -0.94
CA LEU A 140 14.41 15.12 -0.54
C LEU A 140 13.72 13.97 -1.25
N GLY A 141 13.19 13.02 -0.50
CA GLY A 141 12.71 11.73 -0.99
C GLY A 141 13.85 10.74 -1.18
N ALA A 142 13.68 9.80 -2.09
CA ALA A 142 14.67 8.77 -2.43
C ALA A 142 15.10 7.90 -1.23
N GLY A 143 14.14 7.56 -0.34
CA GLY A 143 14.37 6.68 0.79
C GLY A 143 14.83 5.27 0.42
N ASP A 144 14.81 4.95 -0.88
CA ASP A 144 15.38 3.74 -1.46
C ASP A 144 16.93 3.74 -1.43
N GLY A 145 17.56 4.92 -1.31
CA GLY A 145 19.02 5.08 -1.23
C GLY A 145 19.75 5.04 -2.56
N LEU A 146 19.09 4.81 -3.70
CA LEU A 146 19.76 4.66 -5.00
C LEU A 146 20.27 5.99 -5.53
N ALA A 147 19.53 7.08 -5.37
CA ALA A 147 20.02 8.42 -5.66
C ALA A 147 21.20 8.81 -4.73
N ALA A 148 21.15 8.43 -3.46
CA ALA A 148 22.25 8.64 -2.52
C ALA A 148 23.51 7.90 -2.96
N ARG A 149 23.38 6.67 -3.47
CA ARG A 149 24.50 5.91 -4.05
C ARG A 149 25.16 6.68 -5.20
N GLU A 150 24.37 7.27 -6.11
CA GLU A 150 24.91 8.05 -7.22
C GLU A 150 25.60 9.34 -6.75
N ILE A 151 25.06 10.02 -5.75
CA ILE A 151 25.67 11.21 -5.14
C ILE A 151 27.02 10.87 -4.50
N LEU A 152 27.11 9.75 -3.79
CA LEU A 152 28.33 9.32 -3.09
C LEU A 152 29.46 8.85 -4.03
N LYS A 153 29.23 8.80 -5.35
CA LYS A 153 30.30 8.64 -6.35
C LYS A 153 31.19 9.89 -6.45
N TYR A 154 30.75 11.05 -6.00
CA TYR A 154 31.50 12.28 -5.96
C TYR A 154 32.34 12.36 -4.69
N SER A 155 33.66 12.39 -4.85
CA SER A 155 34.62 12.26 -3.75
C SER A 155 34.71 13.49 -2.84
N ASP A 156 34.16 14.62 -3.27
CA ASP A 156 34.13 15.90 -2.53
C ASP A 156 32.84 16.10 -1.72
N VAL A 157 31.94 15.11 -1.68
CA VAL A 157 30.77 15.12 -0.81
C VAL A 157 31.21 14.90 0.64
N GLU A 158 31.03 15.92 1.47
CA GLU A 158 31.37 15.89 2.89
C GLU A 158 30.17 15.45 3.74
N SER A 159 28.97 15.91 3.38
CA SER A 159 27.72 15.49 4.04
C SER A 159 26.59 15.26 3.05
N LEU A 160 25.78 14.25 3.34
CA LEU A 160 24.54 13.94 2.62
C LEU A 160 23.41 13.72 3.63
N THR A 161 22.45 14.63 3.61
CA THR A 161 21.23 14.49 4.42
C THR A 161 20.09 14.02 3.53
N LEU A 162 19.55 12.82 3.81
CA LEU A 162 18.40 12.27 3.13
C LEU A 162 17.16 12.39 4.03
N VAL A 163 16.10 12.97 3.50
CA VAL A 163 14.81 13.10 4.18
C VAL A 163 13.72 12.46 3.33
N ASP A 164 13.09 11.40 3.83
CA ASP A 164 11.98 10.73 3.18
C ASP A 164 10.72 10.78 4.05
N LEU A 165 9.56 10.87 3.41
CA LEU A 165 8.28 10.94 4.09
C LEU A 165 7.88 9.58 4.70
N ASP A 166 8.20 8.48 4.00
CA ASP A 166 7.73 7.15 4.36
C ASP A 166 8.87 6.25 4.84
N PRO A 167 8.98 6.00 6.15
CA PRO A 167 10.02 5.13 6.70
C PRO A 167 9.94 3.67 6.18
N ALA A 168 8.82 3.28 5.56
CA ALA A 168 8.69 1.94 5.00
C ALA A 168 9.59 1.75 3.77
N ILE A 169 9.80 2.77 2.95
CA ILE A 169 10.74 2.71 1.82
C ILE A 169 12.16 2.49 2.32
N THR A 170 12.62 3.28 3.31
CA THR A 170 13.96 3.12 3.88
C THR A 170 14.14 1.76 4.57
N ARG A 171 13.11 1.25 5.22
CA ARG A 171 13.11 -0.08 5.82
C ARG A 171 13.21 -1.18 4.76
N LEU A 172 12.43 -1.07 3.68
CA LEU A 172 12.48 -1.97 2.53
C LEU A 172 13.86 -1.95 1.86
N ALA A 173 14.43 -0.76 1.64
CA ALA A 173 15.74 -0.57 1.04
C ALA A 173 16.86 -1.29 1.80
N ARG A 174 16.81 -1.27 3.14
CA ARG A 174 17.79 -1.96 3.99
C ARG A 174 17.65 -3.48 3.99
N GLN A 175 16.50 -4.01 3.65
CA GLN A 175 16.18 -5.44 3.80
C GLN A 175 16.11 -6.19 2.47
N HIS A 176 15.78 -5.51 1.39
CA HIS A 176 15.51 -6.18 0.13
C HIS A 176 16.69 -6.07 -0.85
N LYS A 177 17.09 -7.22 -1.40
CA LYS A 177 18.24 -7.36 -2.29
C LYS A 177 18.20 -6.49 -3.55
N MET A 178 17.04 -5.98 -3.98
CA MET A 178 16.94 -5.11 -5.15
C MET A 178 17.66 -3.76 -4.97
N PHE A 179 17.85 -3.32 -3.72
CA PHE A 179 18.52 -2.05 -3.38
C PHE A 179 19.98 -2.25 -2.97
N LEU A 180 20.41 -3.50 -2.75
CA LEU A 180 21.75 -3.84 -2.23
C LEU A 180 22.77 -4.19 -3.34
N ARG A 181 22.53 -3.70 -4.56
CA ARG A 181 23.42 -3.93 -5.72
C ARG A 181 24.47 -2.85 -5.85
#